data_e8f4e18db5d49e12dd98508afd580ce2
#
_entry.id   e8f4e18db5d49e12dd98508afd580ce2
#
_cell.length_a   1.000
_cell.length_b   1.000
_cell.length_c   1.000
_cell.angle_alpha   90.00
_cell.angle_beta   90.00
_cell.angle_gamma   90.00
#
_symmetry.space_group_name_H-M   'P 1'
#
loop_
_entity.id
_entity.type
_entity.pdbx_description
1 polymer ?
#
loop_
_entity_poly.entity_id
_entity_poly.type
_entity_poly.pdbx_seq_one_letter_code
_entity_poly.pdbx_strand_id
1 'polypeptide(L)'
;MSVLNHKYLDKDIWKKNNVDVPTYDIEHMRSITLKEPTWIHFGAGNIFRLYIAGLQDTLLRKHITDHGIIVGETFDKEIIENIYKVNDQLTLSVIMRNDGTFPLKIIASVADSYSCDSQSTDGYNKFVDYFRQEKLQMVSLTVTEKGYCIKNSKGEYLPEVKKAFLEGPGVSDNIMVNISSLLYERFCAGSLPIAIVSMDNCQANGKVLFESIASIAYNWEKNGVVVTGFTEYLENPCKVAFPWSMIDKITPRPSDKVKTMLEKCGFTGMEPICTSKNTYIAPFVNAEEAQYLVVEDSFPNGRPQLEMAGVIFTDRDTVSKVEAMKVTACLNPLHTALAVFGCMLGYSSIAEEMNNEQLVRLIKKIGYEEALPVVEDPKILNPVTFIDEVIKTRLPNENILDTPQRIATDTSQKIPIRFGNTICRYLSEGKDTDNLEGISIVLAGWMRYLLGKDDNGLTITLSPDPLLEELIPVINRAAQGDVSSMESILRRKDVFGVDLIDAGMGDKVKEIFNKMKAPNGIKKVLSEYMGETE
;
A
#
# COMPACT_ATOMS: atom_id res chain seq x y z
N MET A 1 -4.90 -24.95 21.94
CA MET A 1 -5.58 -24.97 20.61
C MET A 1 -6.11 -23.59 20.35
N SER A 2 -5.93 -23.06 19.14
CA SER A 2 -6.54 -21.78 18.77
C SER A 2 -8.05 -21.82 18.96
N VAL A 3 -8.62 -20.71 19.44
CA VAL A 3 -10.07 -20.56 19.55
C VAL A 3 -10.71 -20.32 18.18
N LEU A 4 -9.91 -19.87 17.19
CA LEU A 4 -10.36 -19.63 15.81
C LEU A 4 -10.51 -20.95 15.07
N ASN A 5 -11.74 -21.47 15.09
CA ASN A 5 -12.17 -22.63 14.31
C ASN A 5 -13.67 -22.52 14.09
N HIS A 6 -14.14 -22.77 12.85
CA HIS A 6 -15.56 -22.60 12.49
C HIS A 6 -16.50 -23.43 13.37
N LYS A 7 -16.05 -24.61 13.85
CA LYS A 7 -16.83 -25.49 14.75
C LYS A 7 -17.06 -24.92 16.16
N TYR A 8 -16.40 -23.81 16.49
CA TYR A 8 -16.45 -23.21 17.82
C TYR A 8 -16.97 -21.77 17.81
N LEU A 9 -17.57 -21.32 16.71
CA LEU A 9 -18.09 -19.95 16.60
C LEU A 9 -19.42 -19.74 17.34
N ASP A 10 -20.03 -20.79 17.86
CA ASP A 10 -21.21 -20.74 18.73
C ASP A 10 -20.89 -20.53 20.23
N LYS A 11 -19.61 -20.64 20.63
CA LYS A 11 -19.19 -20.49 22.02
C LYS A 11 -19.51 -19.12 22.59
N ASP A 12 -19.85 -19.09 23.87
CA ASP A 12 -20.23 -17.88 24.62
C ASP A 12 -19.15 -16.78 24.63
N ILE A 13 -17.89 -17.15 24.46
CA ILE A 13 -16.78 -16.18 24.40
C ILE A 13 -16.97 -15.14 23.31
N TRP A 14 -17.50 -15.52 22.15
CA TRP A 14 -17.75 -14.59 21.05
C TRP A 14 -18.87 -13.61 21.38
N LYS A 15 -19.98 -14.11 21.92
CA LYS A 15 -21.12 -13.30 22.35
C LYS A 15 -20.74 -12.36 23.49
N LYS A 16 -20.03 -12.86 24.51
CA LYS A 16 -19.58 -12.08 25.67
C LYS A 16 -18.71 -10.89 25.28
N ASN A 17 -17.92 -11.02 24.22
CA ASN A 17 -17.03 -9.97 23.74
C ASN A 17 -17.61 -9.20 22.54
N ASN A 18 -18.90 -9.36 22.23
CA ASN A 18 -19.58 -8.71 21.10
C ASN A 18 -18.85 -8.90 19.76
N VAL A 19 -18.31 -10.10 19.53
CA VAL A 19 -17.63 -10.41 18.27
C VAL A 19 -18.68 -10.69 17.19
N ASP A 20 -18.56 -10.01 16.07
CA ASP A 20 -19.40 -10.24 14.90
C ASP A 20 -18.94 -11.54 14.20
N VAL A 21 -19.68 -12.62 14.38
CA VAL A 21 -19.40 -13.94 13.79
C VAL A 21 -20.11 -14.13 12.45
N PRO A 22 -19.59 -14.99 11.53
CA PRO A 22 -20.26 -15.30 10.27
C PRO A 22 -21.69 -15.81 10.44
N THR A 23 -22.59 -15.39 9.56
CA THR A 23 -24.02 -15.78 9.54
C THR A 23 -24.36 -16.76 8.43
N TYR A 24 -23.39 -17.15 7.60
CA TYR A 24 -23.52 -18.09 6.47
C TYR A 24 -22.86 -19.43 6.79
N ASP A 25 -23.24 -20.47 6.04
CA ASP A 25 -22.66 -21.81 6.13
C ASP A 25 -21.24 -21.83 5.51
N ILE A 26 -20.24 -21.90 6.38
CA ILE A 26 -18.82 -21.87 6.00
C ILE A 26 -18.44 -23.16 5.25
N GLU A 27 -18.94 -24.33 5.66
CA GLU A 27 -18.62 -25.61 5.00
C GLU A 27 -19.21 -25.66 3.59
N HIS A 28 -20.44 -25.20 3.44
CA HIS A 28 -21.07 -25.06 2.13
C HIS A 28 -20.31 -24.11 1.21
N MET A 29 -19.96 -22.93 1.70
CA MET A 29 -19.16 -21.95 0.97
C MET A 29 -17.83 -22.56 0.50
N ARG A 30 -17.09 -23.23 1.40
CA ARG A 30 -15.82 -23.90 1.05
C ARG A 30 -16.02 -24.96 -0.03
N SER A 31 -17.01 -25.82 0.11
CA SER A 31 -17.30 -26.90 -0.83
C SER A 31 -17.59 -26.38 -2.24
N ILE A 32 -18.42 -25.35 -2.36
CA ILE A 32 -18.75 -24.74 -3.68
C ILE A 32 -17.51 -24.07 -4.26
N THR A 33 -16.79 -23.27 -3.46
CA THR A 33 -15.62 -22.50 -3.93
C THR A 33 -14.51 -23.42 -4.44
N LEU A 34 -14.24 -24.52 -3.75
CA LEU A 34 -13.21 -25.49 -4.16
C LEU A 34 -13.59 -26.22 -5.45
N LYS A 35 -14.88 -26.41 -5.68
CA LYS A 35 -15.36 -27.05 -6.90
C LYS A 35 -15.35 -26.11 -8.10
N GLU A 36 -15.81 -24.87 -7.93
CA GLU A 36 -15.98 -23.88 -8.98
C GLU A 36 -15.51 -22.49 -8.49
N PRO A 37 -14.18 -22.25 -8.39
CA PRO A 37 -13.68 -20.97 -7.90
C PRO A 37 -14.01 -19.83 -8.87
N THR A 38 -14.44 -18.71 -8.30
CA THR A 38 -14.67 -17.47 -9.05
C THR A 38 -13.59 -16.43 -8.79
N TRP A 39 -12.91 -16.52 -7.65
CA TRP A 39 -11.88 -15.57 -7.22
C TRP A 39 -10.71 -16.28 -6.55
N ILE A 40 -9.50 -16.02 -7.06
CA ILE A 40 -8.23 -16.42 -6.44
C ILE A 40 -7.49 -15.17 -6.02
N HIS A 41 -6.80 -15.20 -4.88
CA HIS A 41 -5.95 -14.11 -4.43
C HIS A 41 -4.53 -14.60 -4.14
N PHE A 42 -3.52 -13.86 -4.60
CA PHE A 42 -2.11 -14.09 -4.26
C PHE A 42 -1.60 -13.01 -3.32
N GLY A 43 -0.98 -13.45 -2.21
CA GLY A 43 -0.51 -12.59 -1.14
C GLY A 43 -1.34 -12.76 0.14
N ALA A 44 -0.85 -13.59 1.07
CA ALA A 44 -1.58 -14.00 2.27
C ALA A 44 -1.40 -13.04 3.48
N GLY A 45 -0.99 -11.79 3.21
CA GLY A 45 -0.68 -10.78 4.23
C GLY A 45 -1.89 -10.13 4.90
N ASN A 46 -1.61 -9.20 5.83
CA ASN A 46 -2.63 -8.58 6.69
C ASN A 46 -3.68 -7.78 5.90
N ILE A 47 -3.28 -7.07 4.84
CA ILE A 47 -4.22 -6.27 4.05
C ILE A 47 -5.27 -7.16 3.35
N PHE A 48 -4.84 -8.29 2.81
CA PHE A 48 -5.75 -9.27 2.26
C PHE A 48 -6.67 -9.85 3.34
N ARG A 49 -6.09 -10.36 4.42
CA ARG A 49 -6.80 -11.09 5.48
C ARG A 49 -7.92 -10.28 6.13
N LEU A 50 -7.69 -8.96 6.30
CA LEU A 50 -8.70 -8.11 6.95
C LEU A 50 -9.58 -7.40 5.93
N TYR A 51 -8.99 -6.77 4.90
CA TYR A 51 -9.73 -5.90 4.02
C TYR A 51 -10.31 -6.66 2.81
N ILE A 52 -9.48 -7.24 1.98
CA ILE A 52 -9.96 -7.89 0.73
C ILE A 52 -10.86 -9.09 1.05
N ALA A 53 -10.43 -9.97 1.96
CA ALA A 53 -11.26 -11.07 2.43
C ALA A 53 -12.52 -10.58 3.17
N GLY A 54 -12.42 -9.44 3.89
CA GLY A 54 -13.55 -8.79 4.55
C GLY A 54 -14.62 -8.28 3.59
N LEU A 55 -14.25 -7.87 2.37
CA LEU A 55 -15.20 -7.51 1.31
C LEU A 55 -16.03 -8.72 0.89
N GLN A 56 -15.37 -9.84 0.60
CA GLN A 56 -16.06 -11.08 0.22
C GLN A 56 -16.90 -11.64 1.38
N ASP A 57 -16.40 -11.58 2.62
CA ASP A 57 -17.16 -11.95 3.82
C ASP A 57 -18.45 -11.11 3.95
N THR A 58 -18.40 -9.84 3.55
CA THR A 58 -19.58 -8.96 3.52
C THR A 58 -20.61 -9.42 2.47
N LEU A 59 -20.18 -9.85 1.30
CA LEU A 59 -21.08 -10.40 0.27
C LEU A 59 -21.73 -11.71 0.72
N LEU A 60 -20.96 -12.60 1.35
CA LEU A 60 -21.45 -13.85 1.93
C LEU A 60 -22.51 -13.61 3.02
N ARG A 61 -22.26 -12.67 3.95
CA ARG A 61 -23.21 -12.28 4.98
C ARG A 61 -24.48 -11.66 4.45
N LYS A 62 -24.41 -10.97 3.30
CA LYS A 62 -25.56 -10.40 2.58
C LYS A 62 -26.27 -11.40 1.68
N HIS A 63 -25.79 -12.65 1.60
CA HIS A 63 -26.29 -13.69 0.69
C HIS A 63 -26.30 -13.26 -0.79
N ILE A 64 -25.31 -12.45 -1.19
CA ILE A 64 -25.11 -12.00 -2.59
C ILE A 64 -24.35 -13.07 -3.38
N THR A 65 -23.51 -13.83 -2.69
CA THR A 65 -22.72 -14.94 -3.24
C THR A 65 -22.64 -16.09 -2.24
N ASP A 66 -22.40 -17.31 -2.76
CA ASP A 66 -22.06 -18.48 -1.96
C ASP A 66 -20.57 -18.85 -2.07
N HIS A 67 -19.80 -18.11 -2.88
CA HIS A 67 -18.39 -18.39 -3.14
C HIS A 67 -17.49 -17.55 -2.23
N GLY A 68 -16.44 -18.20 -1.71
CA GLY A 68 -15.34 -17.55 -1.01
C GLY A 68 -14.16 -17.26 -1.94
N ILE A 69 -12.97 -17.13 -1.33
CA ILE A 69 -11.69 -16.86 -2.02
C ILE A 69 -10.74 -18.03 -1.78
N ILE A 70 -10.00 -18.43 -2.81
CA ILE A 70 -8.84 -19.33 -2.69
C ILE A 70 -7.58 -18.48 -2.63
N VAL A 71 -6.68 -18.78 -1.68
CA VAL A 71 -5.49 -17.97 -1.42
C VAL A 71 -4.22 -18.71 -1.83
N GLY A 72 -3.34 -18.01 -2.54
CA GLY A 72 -1.98 -18.44 -2.85
C GLY A 72 -0.93 -17.59 -2.15
N GLU A 73 0.13 -18.22 -1.64
CA GLU A 73 1.29 -17.53 -1.09
C GLU A 73 2.56 -18.05 -1.74
N THR A 74 3.38 -17.14 -2.26
CA THR A 74 4.59 -17.48 -3.03
C THR A 74 5.88 -17.12 -2.33
N PHE A 75 5.83 -16.17 -1.40
CA PHE A 75 7.02 -15.65 -0.73
C PHE A 75 7.26 -16.30 0.63
N ASP A 76 6.21 -16.42 1.45
CA ASP A 76 6.32 -16.85 2.85
C ASP A 76 5.29 -17.94 3.19
N LYS A 77 5.64 -19.19 2.84
CA LYS A 77 4.78 -20.36 3.10
C LYS A 77 4.42 -20.59 4.56
N GLU A 78 5.25 -20.09 5.49
CA GLU A 78 4.98 -20.24 6.93
C GLU A 78 3.69 -19.52 7.34
N ILE A 79 3.27 -18.50 6.60
CA ILE A 79 1.98 -17.84 6.82
C ILE A 79 0.83 -18.82 6.61
N ILE A 80 0.88 -19.62 5.54
CA ILE A 80 -0.15 -20.63 5.26
C ILE A 80 -0.15 -21.69 6.35
N GLU A 81 1.01 -22.25 6.68
CA GLU A 81 1.10 -23.36 7.63
C GLU A 81 0.77 -22.95 9.06
N ASN A 82 1.31 -21.79 9.52
CA ASN A 82 1.26 -21.41 10.92
C ASN A 82 0.09 -20.46 11.25
N ILE A 83 -0.52 -19.81 10.27
CA ILE A 83 -1.63 -18.89 10.49
C ILE A 83 -2.93 -19.42 9.87
N TYR A 84 -2.98 -19.63 8.56
CA TYR A 84 -4.23 -20.03 7.90
C TYR A 84 -4.71 -21.41 8.34
N LYS A 85 -3.89 -22.44 8.20
CA LYS A 85 -4.26 -23.82 8.53
C LYS A 85 -4.50 -24.02 10.02
N VAL A 86 -3.67 -23.42 10.88
CA VAL A 86 -3.81 -23.54 12.34
C VAL A 86 -5.09 -22.88 12.85
N ASN A 87 -5.54 -21.81 12.18
CA ASN A 87 -6.73 -21.05 12.55
C ASN A 87 -7.92 -21.33 11.61
N ASP A 88 -7.94 -22.49 10.96
CA ASP A 88 -9.07 -22.94 10.14
C ASP A 88 -9.48 -21.89 9.07
N GLN A 89 -8.49 -21.25 8.39
CA GLN A 89 -8.69 -20.21 7.39
C GLN A 89 -9.38 -18.94 7.94
N LEU A 90 -9.62 -18.83 9.25
CA LEU A 90 -10.28 -17.69 9.87
C LEU A 90 -9.30 -16.59 10.24
N THR A 91 -9.79 -15.36 10.22
CA THR A 91 -9.05 -14.19 10.72
C THR A 91 -9.91 -13.41 11.71
N LEU A 92 -9.35 -13.07 12.88
CA LEU A 92 -9.98 -12.12 13.80
C LEU A 92 -9.59 -10.69 13.38
N SER A 93 -10.54 -9.94 12.86
CA SER A 93 -10.39 -8.52 12.53
C SER A 93 -10.58 -7.67 13.78
N VAL A 94 -9.66 -6.73 14.02
CA VAL A 94 -9.70 -5.77 15.12
C VAL A 94 -9.58 -4.36 14.55
N ILE A 95 -10.67 -3.60 14.55
CA ILE A 95 -10.65 -2.21 14.08
C ILE A 95 -10.26 -1.30 15.24
N MET A 96 -9.22 -0.51 15.06
CA MET A 96 -8.69 0.40 16.08
C MET A 96 -9.25 1.79 15.84
N ARG A 97 -10.27 2.18 16.63
CA ARG A 97 -10.91 3.50 16.53
C ARG A 97 -10.23 4.54 17.43
N ASN A 98 -10.37 5.81 17.05
CA ASN A 98 -9.88 6.94 17.84
C ASN A 98 -10.54 7.07 19.22
N ASP A 99 -11.79 6.64 19.35
CA ASP A 99 -12.53 6.65 20.62
C ASP A 99 -12.07 5.57 21.61
N GLY A 100 -11.05 4.79 21.24
CA GLY A 100 -10.50 3.70 22.04
C GLY A 100 -11.32 2.42 21.99
N THR A 101 -12.36 2.34 21.16
CA THR A 101 -13.10 1.09 20.95
C THR A 101 -12.40 0.20 19.91
N PHE A 102 -12.58 -1.11 20.08
CA PHE A 102 -11.98 -2.14 19.21
C PHE A 102 -13.06 -3.10 18.73
N PRO A 103 -13.89 -2.73 17.74
CA PRO A 103 -14.82 -3.67 17.11
C PRO A 103 -14.12 -4.93 16.62
N LEU A 104 -14.68 -6.09 16.98
CA LEU A 104 -14.16 -7.41 16.65
C LEU A 104 -15.07 -8.11 15.65
N LYS A 105 -14.49 -8.70 14.61
CA LYS A 105 -15.22 -9.45 13.59
C LYS A 105 -14.43 -10.68 13.16
N ILE A 106 -15.08 -11.83 13.00
CA ILE A 106 -14.50 -13.00 12.35
C ILE A 106 -14.73 -12.90 10.84
N ILE A 107 -13.65 -12.96 10.08
CA ILE A 107 -13.66 -13.07 8.63
C ILE A 107 -13.44 -14.55 8.28
N ALA A 108 -14.37 -15.14 7.54
CA ALA A 108 -14.38 -16.57 7.21
C ALA A 108 -14.53 -16.84 5.69
N SER A 109 -14.35 -15.84 4.86
CA SER A 109 -14.54 -15.91 3.41
C SER A 109 -13.43 -16.67 2.66
N VAL A 110 -12.35 -17.08 3.33
CA VAL A 110 -11.29 -17.90 2.73
C VAL A 110 -11.74 -19.36 2.74
N ALA A 111 -11.86 -19.94 1.54
CA ALA A 111 -12.25 -21.34 1.39
C ALA A 111 -11.08 -22.28 1.65
N ASP A 112 -9.91 -21.97 1.09
CA ASP A 112 -8.66 -22.69 1.36
C ASP A 112 -7.45 -21.84 0.96
N SER A 113 -6.26 -22.28 1.38
CA SER A 113 -4.99 -21.58 1.14
C SER A 113 -3.85 -22.55 0.83
N TYR A 114 -3.02 -22.18 -0.13
CA TYR A 114 -1.92 -23.02 -0.62
C TYR A 114 -0.62 -22.23 -0.77
N SER A 115 0.51 -22.88 -0.47
CA SER A 115 1.81 -22.38 -0.87
C SER A 115 2.03 -22.64 -2.38
N CYS A 116 2.64 -21.68 -3.06
CA CYS A 116 2.87 -21.71 -4.51
C CYS A 116 4.31 -21.23 -4.80
N ASP A 117 5.29 -21.99 -4.35
CA ASP A 117 6.72 -21.76 -4.53
C ASP A 117 7.40 -22.98 -5.18
N SER A 118 8.68 -22.85 -5.54
CA SER A 118 9.46 -23.92 -6.18
C SER A 118 9.58 -25.20 -5.35
N GLN A 119 9.26 -25.15 -4.05
CA GLN A 119 9.27 -26.28 -3.13
C GLN A 119 7.88 -26.88 -2.88
N SER A 120 6.81 -26.22 -3.34
CA SER A 120 5.40 -26.56 -3.08
C SER A 120 4.62 -26.78 -4.38
N THR A 121 5.03 -27.77 -5.17
CA THR A 121 4.42 -28.09 -6.47
C THR A 121 2.96 -28.53 -6.37
N ASP A 122 2.55 -29.16 -5.26
CA ASP A 122 1.16 -29.60 -5.06
C ASP A 122 0.20 -28.40 -4.99
N GLY A 123 0.59 -27.32 -4.30
CA GLY A 123 -0.18 -26.09 -4.27
C GLY A 123 -0.29 -25.45 -5.65
N TYR A 124 0.83 -25.37 -6.38
CA TYR A 124 0.84 -24.86 -7.75
C TYR A 124 -0.09 -25.67 -8.67
N ASN A 125 -0.08 -27.00 -8.61
CA ASN A 125 -0.94 -27.85 -9.44
C ASN A 125 -2.44 -27.59 -9.17
N LYS A 126 -2.83 -27.27 -7.92
CA LYS A 126 -4.20 -26.84 -7.62
C LYS A 126 -4.59 -25.58 -8.38
N PHE A 127 -3.68 -24.58 -8.42
CA PHE A 127 -3.93 -23.37 -9.19
C PHE A 127 -3.99 -23.63 -10.70
N VAL A 128 -3.20 -24.54 -11.25
CA VAL A 128 -3.32 -24.98 -12.65
C VAL A 128 -4.74 -25.49 -12.93
N ASP A 129 -5.26 -26.37 -12.09
CA ASP A 129 -6.61 -26.91 -12.23
C ASP A 129 -7.68 -25.80 -12.16
N TYR A 130 -7.52 -24.83 -11.25
CA TYR A 130 -8.46 -23.71 -11.12
C TYR A 130 -8.39 -22.74 -12.30
N PHE A 131 -7.20 -22.42 -12.81
CA PHE A 131 -7.05 -21.51 -13.95
C PHE A 131 -7.63 -22.06 -15.25
N ARG A 132 -7.74 -23.38 -15.38
CA ARG A 132 -8.39 -24.04 -16.52
C ARG A 132 -9.92 -23.99 -16.48
N GLN A 133 -10.53 -23.51 -15.38
CA GLN A 133 -11.98 -23.48 -15.24
C GLN A 133 -12.59 -22.18 -15.81
N GLU A 134 -13.68 -22.31 -16.54
CA GLU A 134 -14.40 -21.18 -17.15
C GLU A 134 -14.95 -20.20 -16.12
N LYS A 135 -15.37 -20.70 -14.94
CA LYS A 135 -15.99 -19.91 -13.88
C LYS A 135 -15.05 -18.95 -13.17
N LEU A 136 -13.74 -19.12 -13.28
CA LEU A 136 -12.78 -18.21 -12.67
C LEU A 136 -12.87 -16.83 -13.34
N GLN A 137 -13.34 -15.84 -12.59
CA GLN A 137 -13.59 -14.48 -13.05
C GLN A 137 -12.39 -13.57 -12.90
N MET A 138 -11.76 -13.62 -11.72
CA MET A 138 -10.62 -12.76 -11.44
C MET A 138 -9.57 -13.40 -10.54
N VAL A 139 -8.35 -12.91 -10.70
CA VAL A 139 -7.23 -13.12 -9.79
C VAL A 139 -6.79 -11.77 -9.27
N SER A 140 -6.65 -11.62 -7.95
CA SER A 140 -6.16 -10.40 -7.34
C SER A 140 -4.84 -10.63 -6.61
N LEU A 141 -4.04 -9.56 -6.43
CA LEU A 141 -2.72 -9.63 -5.83
C LEU A 141 -2.52 -8.54 -4.78
N THR A 142 -1.90 -8.91 -3.65
CA THR A 142 -1.29 -8.00 -2.66
C THR A 142 0.10 -8.51 -2.30
N VAL A 143 1.08 -8.25 -3.19
CA VAL A 143 2.44 -8.82 -3.15
C VAL A 143 3.53 -7.77 -2.95
N THR A 144 3.14 -6.53 -2.68
CA THR A 144 3.99 -5.34 -2.56
C THR A 144 4.70 -4.96 -3.88
N GLU A 145 5.25 -3.74 -3.96
CA GLU A 145 5.94 -3.27 -5.17
C GLU A 145 7.06 -4.21 -5.64
N LYS A 146 7.76 -4.85 -4.71
CA LYS A 146 8.86 -5.78 -5.04
C LYS A 146 8.37 -7.05 -5.74
N GLY A 147 7.15 -7.49 -5.47
CA GLY A 147 6.57 -8.68 -6.09
C GLY A 147 6.36 -8.52 -7.61
N TYR A 148 6.13 -7.29 -8.08
CA TYR A 148 5.99 -7.02 -9.52
C TYR A 148 7.31 -6.95 -10.27
N CYS A 149 8.45 -6.89 -9.55
CA CYS A 149 9.75 -6.71 -10.18
C CYS A 149 10.22 -8.00 -10.86
N ILE A 150 10.52 -7.89 -12.16
CA ILE A 150 11.21 -8.93 -12.94
C ILE A 150 12.66 -8.52 -13.27
N LYS A 151 13.06 -7.29 -12.88
CA LYS A 151 14.40 -6.73 -13.08
C LYS A 151 14.93 -6.13 -11.78
N ASN A 152 16.25 -6.12 -11.64
CA ASN A 152 16.95 -5.42 -10.56
C ASN A 152 17.04 -3.90 -10.82
N SER A 153 17.61 -3.14 -9.86
CA SER A 153 17.81 -1.69 -9.96
C SER A 153 18.70 -1.23 -11.14
N LYS A 154 19.46 -2.15 -11.74
CA LYS A 154 20.29 -1.88 -12.93
C LYS A 154 19.55 -2.17 -14.25
N GLY A 155 18.28 -2.56 -14.20
CA GLY A 155 17.47 -2.91 -15.36
C GLY A 155 17.73 -4.32 -15.91
N GLU A 156 18.52 -5.16 -15.23
CA GLU A 156 18.80 -6.53 -15.63
C GLU A 156 17.73 -7.48 -15.07
N TYR A 157 17.28 -8.44 -15.89
CA TYR A 157 16.34 -9.46 -15.43
C TYR A 157 16.89 -10.28 -14.25
N LEU A 158 16.04 -10.58 -13.29
CA LEU A 158 16.37 -11.42 -12.14
C LEU A 158 16.77 -12.83 -12.58
N PRO A 159 17.65 -13.53 -11.84
CA PRO A 159 18.15 -14.87 -12.22
C PRO A 159 17.03 -15.89 -12.46
N GLU A 160 16.03 -15.94 -11.58
CA GLU A 160 14.88 -16.83 -11.68
C GLU A 160 14.00 -16.50 -12.89
N VAL A 161 13.90 -15.23 -13.28
CA VAL A 161 13.17 -14.80 -14.48
C VAL A 161 13.95 -15.18 -15.75
N LYS A 162 15.27 -14.98 -15.77
CA LYS A 162 16.12 -15.44 -16.88
C LYS A 162 16.04 -16.95 -17.09
N LYS A 163 16.00 -17.70 -15.99
CA LYS A 163 15.83 -19.15 -16.01
C LYS A 163 14.48 -19.51 -16.64
N ALA A 164 13.39 -18.88 -16.19
CA ALA A 164 12.06 -19.11 -16.72
C ALA A 164 11.94 -18.79 -18.22
N PHE A 165 12.67 -17.82 -18.75
CA PHE A 165 12.69 -17.53 -20.20
C PHE A 165 13.18 -18.70 -21.06
N LEU A 166 14.03 -19.56 -20.50
CA LEU A 166 14.60 -20.70 -21.20
C LEU A 166 13.83 -21.99 -20.94
N GLU A 167 13.30 -22.16 -19.73
CA GLU A 167 12.61 -23.38 -19.31
C GLU A 167 11.11 -23.35 -19.68
N GLY A 168 10.53 -22.15 -19.89
CA GLY A 168 9.10 -21.98 -20.16
C GLY A 168 8.23 -21.95 -18.91
N PRO A 169 6.91 -22.13 -19.07
CA PRO A 169 5.94 -22.11 -17.97
C PRO A 169 6.20 -23.19 -16.93
N GLY A 170 6.08 -22.81 -15.66
CA GLY A 170 6.26 -23.69 -14.51
C GLY A 170 6.28 -22.92 -13.20
N VAL A 171 6.41 -23.64 -12.10
CA VAL A 171 6.51 -23.04 -10.76
C VAL A 171 7.86 -22.34 -10.57
N SER A 172 7.82 -21.15 -9.97
CA SER A 172 8.99 -20.29 -9.71
C SER A 172 8.88 -19.62 -8.34
N ASP A 173 9.99 -19.08 -7.83
CA ASP A 173 10.01 -18.22 -6.65
C ASP A 173 9.64 -16.76 -7.01
N ASN A 174 9.44 -16.44 -8.29
CA ASN A 174 8.96 -15.14 -8.75
C ASN A 174 7.47 -15.23 -9.09
N ILE A 175 6.65 -14.43 -8.39
CA ILE A 175 5.19 -14.45 -8.56
C ILE A 175 4.74 -14.07 -9.97
N MET A 176 5.45 -13.16 -10.66
CA MET A 176 5.08 -12.79 -12.03
C MET A 176 5.27 -13.96 -13.00
N VAL A 177 6.32 -14.78 -12.79
CA VAL A 177 6.50 -16.03 -13.55
C VAL A 177 5.37 -17.01 -13.26
N ASN A 178 4.97 -17.18 -11.99
CA ASN A 178 3.88 -18.08 -11.61
C ASN A 178 2.56 -17.64 -12.24
N ILE A 179 2.21 -16.35 -12.16
CA ILE A 179 0.97 -15.83 -12.79
C ILE A 179 1.03 -15.99 -14.31
N SER A 180 2.16 -15.71 -14.94
CA SER A 180 2.34 -15.92 -16.39
C SER A 180 2.17 -17.38 -16.79
N SER A 181 2.69 -18.32 -15.99
CA SER A 181 2.56 -19.75 -16.20
C SER A 181 1.11 -20.21 -16.06
N LEU A 182 0.39 -19.74 -15.04
CA LEU A 182 -1.01 -20.05 -14.83
C LEU A 182 -1.91 -19.45 -15.93
N LEU A 183 -1.58 -18.24 -16.43
CA LEU A 183 -2.27 -17.64 -17.58
C LEU A 183 -2.01 -18.42 -18.88
N TYR A 184 -0.82 -18.98 -19.05
CA TYR A 184 -0.54 -19.87 -20.17
C TYR A 184 -1.38 -21.15 -20.11
N GLU A 185 -1.56 -21.73 -18.93
CA GLU A 185 -2.47 -22.86 -18.73
C GLU A 185 -3.92 -22.51 -19.10
N ARG A 186 -4.37 -21.30 -18.76
CA ARG A 186 -5.69 -20.79 -19.13
C ARG A 186 -5.83 -20.53 -20.63
N PHE A 187 -4.77 -20.03 -21.27
CA PHE A 187 -4.69 -19.89 -22.71
C PHE A 187 -4.82 -21.25 -23.42
N CYS A 188 -4.07 -22.25 -22.97
CA CYS A 188 -4.15 -23.63 -23.51
C CYS A 188 -5.52 -24.29 -23.27
N ALA A 189 -6.24 -23.91 -22.21
CA ALA A 189 -7.59 -24.39 -21.92
C ALA A 189 -8.69 -23.77 -22.81
N GLY A 190 -8.31 -22.96 -23.82
CA GLY A 190 -9.26 -22.39 -24.78
C GLY A 190 -9.30 -20.85 -24.77
N SER A 191 -8.23 -20.20 -24.35
CA SER A 191 -8.13 -18.72 -24.25
C SER A 191 -9.28 -18.12 -23.44
N LEU A 192 -9.55 -18.70 -22.28
CA LEU A 192 -10.65 -18.32 -21.38
C LEU A 192 -10.44 -16.91 -20.83
N PRO A 193 -11.49 -16.05 -20.78
CA PRO A 193 -11.34 -14.68 -20.32
C PRO A 193 -11.14 -14.58 -18.80
N ILE A 194 -10.36 -13.57 -18.33
CA ILE A 194 -10.06 -13.34 -16.90
C ILE A 194 -9.62 -11.90 -16.67
N ALA A 195 -9.79 -11.41 -15.44
CA ALA A 195 -9.15 -10.17 -14.96
C ALA A 195 -8.05 -10.47 -13.94
N ILE A 196 -6.89 -9.81 -14.06
CA ILE A 196 -5.78 -9.88 -13.12
C ILE A 196 -5.63 -8.51 -12.48
N VAL A 197 -5.93 -8.41 -11.18
CA VAL A 197 -6.11 -7.14 -10.48
C VAL A 197 -5.03 -6.95 -9.42
N SER A 198 -4.13 -5.99 -9.62
CA SER A 198 -3.28 -5.56 -8.52
C SER A 198 -4.12 -4.78 -7.52
N MET A 199 -4.06 -5.16 -6.24
CA MET A 199 -4.65 -4.45 -5.11
C MET A 199 -3.55 -3.94 -4.17
N ASP A 200 -2.41 -3.55 -4.73
CA ASP A 200 -1.28 -2.94 -4.04
C ASP A 200 -1.25 -1.43 -4.22
N ASN A 201 -0.66 -0.75 -3.24
CA ASN A 201 -0.52 0.70 -3.23
C ASN A 201 0.73 1.13 -4.03
N CYS A 202 0.74 0.86 -5.33
CA CYS A 202 1.77 1.32 -6.25
C CYS A 202 1.13 2.04 -7.45
N GLN A 203 1.83 3.06 -7.96
CA GLN A 203 1.32 3.90 -9.04
C GLN A 203 1.12 3.10 -10.31
N ALA A 204 -0.04 3.32 -10.96
CA ALA A 204 -0.41 2.65 -12.21
C ALA A 204 -0.25 1.11 -12.11
N ASN A 205 -0.68 0.53 -11.01
CA ASN A 205 -0.40 -0.85 -10.64
C ASN A 205 -0.82 -1.89 -11.69
N GLY A 206 -1.96 -1.69 -12.36
CA GLY A 206 -2.40 -2.57 -13.46
C GLY A 206 -1.46 -2.52 -14.67
N LYS A 207 -0.84 -1.35 -14.97
CA LYS A 207 0.17 -1.24 -16.02
C LYS A 207 1.45 -1.99 -15.65
N VAL A 208 1.95 -1.81 -14.44
CA VAL A 208 3.17 -2.48 -13.95
C VAL A 208 2.98 -4.01 -13.98
N LEU A 209 1.82 -4.48 -13.54
CA LEU A 209 1.46 -5.90 -13.59
C LEU A 209 1.43 -6.43 -15.02
N PHE A 210 0.75 -5.74 -15.94
CA PHE A 210 0.69 -6.10 -17.35
C PHE A 210 2.08 -6.16 -18.00
N GLU A 211 2.90 -5.11 -17.83
CA GLU A 211 4.24 -5.03 -18.44
C GLU A 211 5.15 -6.18 -17.97
N SER A 212 5.07 -6.56 -16.71
CA SER A 212 5.85 -7.68 -16.18
C SER A 212 5.43 -9.02 -16.79
N ILE A 213 4.12 -9.30 -16.84
CA ILE A 213 3.57 -10.54 -17.41
C ILE A 213 3.80 -10.59 -18.95
N ALA A 214 3.52 -9.49 -19.65
CA ALA A 214 3.72 -9.41 -21.11
C ALA A 214 5.20 -9.60 -21.50
N SER A 215 6.13 -9.04 -20.71
CA SER A 215 7.56 -9.26 -20.92
C SER A 215 7.96 -10.73 -20.80
N ILE A 216 7.39 -11.46 -19.85
CA ILE A 216 7.64 -12.90 -19.69
C ILE A 216 7.09 -13.66 -20.88
N ALA A 217 5.84 -13.44 -21.25
CA ALA A 217 5.18 -14.08 -22.38
C ALA A 217 5.92 -13.85 -23.71
N TYR A 218 6.32 -12.61 -23.98
CA TYR A 218 7.10 -12.26 -25.17
C TYR A 218 8.42 -13.04 -25.24
N ASN A 219 9.16 -13.13 -24.12
CA ASN A 219 10.41 -13.89 -24.11
C ASN A 219 10.19 -15.39 -24.27
N TRP A 220 9.10 -15.94 -23.74
CA TRP A 220 8.73 -17.35 -23.94
C TRP A 220 8.41 -17.65 -25.41
N GLU A 221 7.60 -16.84 -26.06
CA GLU A 221 7.32 -16.99 -27.51
C GLU A 221 8.59 -16.85 -28.35
N LYS A 222 9.39 -15.82 -28.07
CA LYS A 222 10.65 -15.57 -28.78
C LYS A 222 11.62 -16.75 -28.67
N ASN A 223 11.64 -17.42 -27.52
CA ASN A 223 12.50 -18.59 -27.27
C ASN A 223 11.85 -19.91 -27.73
N GLY A 224 10.61 -19.88 -28.22
CA GLY A 224 9.90 -21.05 -28.70
C GLY A 224 9.51 -22.06 -27.61
N VAL A 225 9.44 -21.64 -26.35
CA VAL A 225 9.09 -22.51 -25.21
C VAL A 225 7.58 -22.53 -24.92
N VAL A 226 6.80 -21.66 -25.59
CA VAL A 226 5.34 -21.65 -25.59
C VAL A 226 4.83 -21.54 -27.03
N VAL A 227 3.56 -21.87 -27.25
CA VAL A 227 2.93 -21.73 -28.58
C VAL A 227 2.65 -20.25 -28.88
N THR A 228 2.73 -19.88 -30.14
CA THR A 228 2.44 -18.53 -30.64
C THR A 228 0.99 -18.14 -30.35
N GLY A 229 0.76 -16.85 -30.04
CA GLY A 229 -0.57 -16.27 -29.75
C GLY A 229 -0.84 -16.07 -28.27
N PHE A 230 0.08 -16.49 -27.40
CA PHE A 230 -0.07 -16.24 -25.95
C PHE A 230 0.08 -14.74 -25.62
N THR A 231 1.03 -14.06 -26.23
CA THR A 231 1.19 -12.60 -26.08
C THR A 231 -0.06 -11.87 -26.58
N GLU A 232 -0.60 -12.23 -27.74
CA GLU A 232 -1.83 -11.66 -28.28
C GLU A 232 -3.03 -11.89 -27.36
N TYR A 233 -3.13 -13.06 -26.74
CA TYR A 233 -4.16 -13.36 -25.74
C TYR A 233 -4.08 -12.41 -24.55
N LEU A 234 -2.88 -12.13 -24.02
CA LEU A 234 -2.67 -11.22 -22.90
C LEU A 234 -2.95 -9.75 -23.26
N GLU A 235 -2.68 -9.35 -24.49
CA GLU A 235 -2.90 -7.99 -25.00
C GLU A 235 -4.37 -7.73 -25.38
N ASN A 236 -5.18 -8.76 -25.53
CA ASN A 236 -6.59 -8.61 -25.87
C ASN A 236 -7.45 -8.34 -24.63
N PRO A 237 -7.98 -7.13 -24.43
CA PRO A 237 -8.74 -6.77 -23.23
C PRO A 237 -10.08 -7.49 -23.10
N CYS A 238 -10.58 -8.10 -24.19
CA CYS A 238 -11.75 -8.98 -24.14
C CYS A 238 -11.39 -10.39 -23.64
N LYS A 239 -10.11 -10.70 -23.49
CA LYS A 239 -9.60 -11.99 -23.00
C LYS A 239 -8.93 -11.82 -21.66
N VAL A 240 -7.92 -10.96 -21.54
CA VAL A 240 -7.25 -10.69 -20.28
C VAL A 240 -7.26 -9.19 -19.99
N ALA A 241 -7.89 -8.81 -18.90
CA ALA A 241 -7.87 -7.43 -18.43
C ALA A 241 -6.92 -7.28 -17.25
N PHE A 242 -6.30 -6.11 -17.16
CA PHE A 242 -5.44 -5.69 -16.03
C PHE A 242 -6.00 -4.39 -15.43
N PRO A 243 -7.13 -4.47 -14.71
CA PRO A 243 -7.77 -3.31 -14.12
C PRO A 243 -6.81 -2.56 -13.19
N TRP A 244 -6.79 -1.22 -13.30
CA TRP A 244 -6.08 -0.39 -12.35
C TRP A 244 -6.88 -0.29 -11.06
N SER A 245 -6.19 -0.14 -9.94
CA SER A 245 -6.84 0.07 -8.67
C SER A 245 -6.14 1.11 -7.81
N MET A 246 -6.89 1.74 -6.92
CA MET A 246 -6.37 2.52 -5.80
C MET A 246 -6.91 1.91 -4.51
N ILE A 247 -6.02 1.46 -3.65
CA ILE A 247 -6.34 0.95 -2.33
C ILE A 247 -5.84 1.91 -1.26
N ASP A 248 -6.63 2.11 -0.21
CA ASP A 248 -6.24 2.85 0.97
C ASP A 248 -6.77 2.17 2.22
N LYS A 249 -5.89 1.52 2.94
CA LYS A 249 -6.13 0.82 4.21
C LYS A 249 -4.81 0.62 4.94
N ILE A 250 -4.74 1.03 6.19
CA ILE A 250 -3.58 0.79 7.03
C ILE A 250 -3.82 -0.45 7.91
N THR A 251 -3.00 -1.47 7.72
CA THR A 251 -2.94 -2.69 8.52
C THR A 251 -1.55 -2.83 9.12
N PRO A 252 -1.27 -2.19 10.26
CA PRO A 252 0.05 -2.25 10.87
C PRO A 252 0.40 -3.66 11.34
N ARG A 253 1.66 -3.85 11.75
CA ARG A 253 2.09 -5.11 12.38
C ARG A 253 1.19 -5.42 13.60
N PRO A 254 1.02 -6.71 13.96
CA PRO A 254 0.29 -7.09 15.17
C PRO A 254 0.74 -6.27 16.38
N SER A 255 -0.21 -5.63 17.05
CA SER A 255 0.04 -4.75 18.19
C SER A 255 0.01 -5.52 19.50
N ASP A 256 1.02 -5.36 20.35
CA ASP A 256 1.04 -5.93 21.71
C ASP A 256 -0.12 -5.41 22.57
N LYS A 257 -0.55 -4.16 22.34
CA LYS A 257 -1.74 -3.59 23.00
C LYS A 257 -2.99 -4.38 22.64
N VAL A 258 -3.16 -4.69 21.34
CA VAL A 258 -4.30 -5.50 20.85
C VAL A 258 -4.20 -6.94 21.38
N LYS A 259 -3.03 -7.57 21.32
CA LYS A 259 -2.80 -8.89 21.91
C LYS A 259 -3.22 -8.94 23.37
N THR A 260 -2.72 -8.02 24.20
CA THR A 260 -3.03 -7.95 25.62
C THR A 260 -4.53 -7.74 25.87
N MET A 261 -5.19 -6.95 25.04
CA MET A 261 -6.64 -6.74 25.11
C MET A 261 -7.39 -8.05 24.81
N LEU A 262 -7.01 -8.77 23.77
CA LEU A 262 -7.62 -10.05 23.40
C LEU A 262 -7.43 -11.12 24.49
N GLU A 263 -6.26 -11.19 25.10
CA GLU A 263 -5.98 -12.09 26.23
C GLU A 263 -6.89 -11.77 27.45
N LYS A 264 -7.08 -10.49 27.78
CA LYS A 264 -8.01 -10.05 28.83
C LYS A 264 -9.47 -10.40 28.51
N CYS A 265 -9.83 -10.43 27.25
CA CYS A 265 -11.14 -10.92 26.78
C CYS A 265 -11.26 -12.45 26.84
N GLY A 266 -10.18 -13.17 27.18
CA GLY A 266 -10.15 -14.62 27.30
C GLY A 266 -9.84 -15.37 26.00
N PHE A 267 -9.41 -14.67 24.93
CA PHE A 267 -8.97 -15.32 23.70
C PHE A 267 -7.58 -15.94 23.90
N THR A 268 -7.40 -17.16 23.43
CA THR A 268 -6.12 -17.90 23.50
C THR A 268 -5.60 -18.21 22.10
N GLY A 269 -4.30 -18.40 21.96
CA GLY A 269 -3.67 -18.69 20.67
C GLY A 269 -3.62 -17.47 19.74
N MET A 270 -3.51 -16.26 20.32
CA MET A 270 -3.44 -14.99 19.58
C MET A 270 -1.99 -14.45 19.50
N GLU A 271 -1.00 -15.26 19.84
CA GLU A 271 0.40 -14.85 19.85
C GLU A 271 0.88 -14.52 18.43
N PRO A 272 1.49 -13.33 18.22
CA PRO A 272 2.22 -13.07 16.99
C PRO A 272 3.41 -14.01 16.81
N ILE A 273 3.68 -14.36 15.58
CA ILE A 273 4.88 -15.11 15.18
C ILE A 273 5.75 -14.27 14.24
N CYS A 274 7.05 -14.55 14.25
CA CYS A 274 7.98 -14.04 13.25
C CYS A 274 8.46 -15.21 12.41
N THR A 275 8.22 -15.18 11.11
CA THR A 275 8.61 -16.24 10.20
C THR A 275 10.11 -16.18 9.86
N SER A 276 10.64 -17.20 9.23
CA SER A 276 12.01 -17.22 8.71
C SER A 276 12.29 -16.13 7.67
N LYS A 277 11.25 -15.61 7.03
CA LYS A 277 11.31 -14.47 6.09
C LYS A 277 11.18 -13.11 6.78
N ASN A 278 11.20 -13.07 8.13
CA ASN A 278 10.98 -11.88 8.95
C ASN A 278 9.58 -11.23 8.78
N THR A 279 8.58 -12.01 8.39
CA THR A 279 7.20 -11.56 8.42
C THR A 279 6.65 -11.68 9.83
N TYR A 280 6.20 -10.55 10.41
CA TYR A 280 5.58 -10.52 11.73
C TYR A 280 4.05 -10.54 11.56
N ILE A 281 3.42 -11.63 11.98
CA ILE A 281 2.01 -11.92 11.70
C ILE A 281 1.34 -12.61 12.91
N ALA A 282 0.02 -12.48 13.04
CA ALA A 282 -0.77 -13.05 14.13
C ALA A 282 -2.09 -13.66 13.60
N PRO A 283 -2.80 -14.49 14.40
CA PRO A 283 -4.16 -14.95 14.07
C PRO A 283 -5.18 -13.82 13.94
N PHE A 284 -4.92 -12.67 14.55
CA PHE A 284 -5.69 -11.44 14.39
C PHE A 284 -4.99 -10.46 13.43
N VAL A 285 -5.77 -9.55 12.86
CA VAL A 285 -5.27 -8.40 12.12
C VAL A 285 -5.88 -7.13 12.69
N ASN A 286 -5.03 -6.21 13.13
CA ASN A 286 -5.45 -4.89 13.57
C ASN A 286 -5.32 -3.86 12.43
N ALA A 287 -6.31 -2.95 12.32
CA ALA A 287 -6.36 -1.96 11.25
C ALA A 287 -7.09 -0.69 11.71
N GLU A 288 -6.86 0.41 10.98
CA GLU A 288 -7.70 1.60 11.07
C GLU A 288 -9.13 1.33 10.57
N GLU A 289 -10.08 2.24 10.87
CA GLU A 289 -11.45 2.13 10.39
C GLU A 289 -11.57 2.53 8.91
N ALA A 290 -10.90 3.60 8.49
CA ALA A 290 -10.91 4.09 7.11
C ALA A 290 -10.48 3.02 6.11
N GLN A 291 -11.21 2.93 5.00
CA GLN A 291 -10.90 1.99 3.91
C GLN A 291 -11.50 2.44 2.60
N TYR A 292 -10.69 2.44 1.54
CA TYR A 292 -11.13 2.77 0.19
C TYR A 292 -10.51 1.79 -0.80
N LEU A 293 -11.33 1.28 -1.72
CA LEU A 293 -10.88 0.52 -2.88
C LEU A 293 -11.66 1.02 -4.09
N VAL A 294 -10.94 1.60 -5.03
CA VAL A 294 -11.45 2.05 -6.32
C VAL A 294 -10.80 1.22 -7.38
N VAL A 295 -11.58 0.63 -8.29
CA VAL A 295 -11.10 -0.32 -9.30
C VAL A 295 -11.67 0.05 -10.67
N GLU A 296 -10.84 -0.04 -11.70
CA GLU A 296 -11.29 0.05 -13.09
C GLU A 296 -12.27 -1.08 -13.42
N ASP A 297 -13.45 -0.75 -13.94
CA ASP A 297 -14.47 -1.75 -14.27
C ASP A 297 -14.21 -2.42 -15.64
N SER A 298 -13.15 -3.25 -15.68
CA SER A 298 -12.72 -4.00 -16.86
C SER A 298 -12.57 -5.48 -16.53
N PHE A 299 -13.67 -6.24 -16.66
CA PHE A 299 -13.74 -7.65 -16.26
C PHE A 299 -14.37 -8.50 -17.35
N PRO A 300 -13.59 -9.07 -18.28
CA PRO A 300 -14.11 -9.79 -19.45
C PRO A 300 -14.85 -11.08 -19.12
N ASN A 301 -14.69 -11.64 -17.92
CA ASN A 301 -15.42 -12.82 -17.42
C ASN A 301 -16.39 -12.50 -16.26
N GLY A 302 -16.78 -11.22 -16.11
CA GLY A 302 -17.51 -10.77 -14.93
C GLY A 302 -16.63 -10.69 -13.67
N ARG A 303 -17.24 -10.30 -12.55
CA ARG A 303 -16.59 -10.14 -11.25
C ARG A 303 -17.56 -10.35 -10.09
N PRO A 304 -17.07 -10.60 -8.87
CA PRO A 304 -17.90 -10.50 -7.67
C PRO A 304 -18.50 -9.08 -7.53
N GLN A 305 -19.71 -9.00 -6.98
CA GLN A 305 -20.44 -7.73 -6.80
C GLN A 305 -19.89 -6.91 -5.63
N LEU A 306 -18.59 -6.56 -5.67
CA LEU A 306 -17.86 -5.91 -4.58
C LEU A 306 -18.37 -4.48 -4.29
N GLU A 307 -19.09 -3.84 -5.21
CA GLU A 307 -19.81 -2.58 -4.98
C GLU A 307 -20.80 -2.70 -3.83
N MET A 308 -21.40 -3.87 -3.64
CA MET A 308 -22.30 -4.13 -2.51
C MET A 308 -21.55 -4.23 -1.16
N ALA A 309 -20.22 -4.35 -1.20
CA ALA A 309 -19.35 -4.27 -0.03
C ALA A 309 -18.59 -2.94 0.09
N GLY A 310 -18.90 -1.95 -0.77
CA GLY A 310 -18.35 -0.60 -0.71
C GLY A 310 -17.15 -0.33 -1.63
N VAL A 311 -16.81 -1.26 -2.53
CA VAL A 311 -15.82 -1.01 -3.59
C VAL A 311 -16.43 -0.08 -4.66
N ILE A 312 -15.66 0.87 -5.13
CA ILE A 312 -16.09 1.79 -6.19
C ILE A 312 -15.50 1.31 -7.52
N PHE A 313 -16.36 0.98 -8.47
CA PHE A 313 -15.95 0.67 -9.83
C PHE A 313 -16.16 1.88 -10.74
N THR A 314 -15.16 2.18 -11.57
CA THR A 314 -15.16 3.35 -12.45
C THR A 314 -14.24 3.13 -13.65
N ASP A 315 -14.01 4.16 -14.47
CA ASP A 315 -13.01 4.13 -15.55
C ASP A 315 -11.58 4.35 -15.02
N ARG A 316 -10.60 3.99 -15.84
CA ARG A 316 -9.16 4.08 -15.53
C ARG A 316 -8.71 5.49 -15.21
N ASP A 317 -9.20 6.50 -15.93
CA ASP A 317 -8.84 7.89 -15.72
C ASP A 317 -9.28 8.37 -14.33
N THR A 318 -10.49 8.01 -13.93
CA THR A 318 -11.01 8.31 -12.58
C THR A 318 -10.21 7.59 -11.48
N VAL A 319 -9.81 6.33 -11.67
CA VAL A 319 -8.90 5.64 -10.73
C VAL A 319 -7.59 6.43 -10.57
N SER A 320 -7.00 6.87 -11.68
CA SER A 320 -5.76 7.68 -11.67
C SER A 320 -5.93 9.01 -10.94
N LYS A 321 -7.09 9.67 -11.09
CA LYS A 321 -7.41 10.92 -10.38
C LYS A 321 -7.55 10.69 -8.87
N VAL A 322 -8.17 9.60 -8.45
CA VAL A 322 -8.27 9.24 -7.02
C VAL A 322 -6.88 8.95 -6.43
N GLU A 323 -6.07 8.20 -7.15
CA GLU A 323 -4.68 7.93 -6.75
C GLU A 323 -3.90 9.25 -6.61
N ALA A 324 -3.94 10.10 -7.64
CA ALA A 324 -3.28 11.41 -7.62
C ALA A 324 -3.75 12.27 -6.44
N MET A 325 -5.06 12.37 -6.20
CA MET A 325 -5.63 13.09 -5.06
C MET A 325 -5.03 12.62 -3.73
N LYS A 326 -4.98 11.32 -3.49
CA LYS A 326 -4.41 10.73 -2.27
C LYS A 326 -2.91 11.03 -2.15
N VAL A 327 -2.16 10.81 -3.24
CA VAL A 327 -0.70 10.81 -3.25
C VAL A 327 -0.10 12.22 -3.27
N THR A 328 -0.77 13.17 -3.93
CA THR A 328 -0.22 14.52 -4.15
C THR A 328 -0.88 15.61 -3.29
N ALA A 329 -2.01 15.31 -2.63
CA ALA A 329 -2.74 16.34 -1.87
C ALA A 329 -3.19 15.87 -0.48
N CYS A 330 -4.02 14.82 -0.42
CA CYS A 330 -4.88 14.61 0.74
C CYS A 330 -4.28 13.76 1.87
N LEU A 331 -3.28 12.91 1.58
CA LEU A 331 -2.68 12.02 2.60
C LEU A 331 -1.16 12.06 2.58
N ASN A 332 -0.53 11.66 1.48
CA ASN A 332 0.90 11.38 1.48
C ASN A 332 1.80 12.62 1.70
N PRO A 333 1.49 13.82 1.16
CA PRO A 333 2.25 15.03 1.45
C PRO A 333 2.18 15.42 2.93
N LEU A 334 0.99 15.34 3.53
CA LEU A 334 0.75 15.69 4.93
C LEU A 334 1.55 14.78 5.86
N HIS A 335 1.51 13.48 5.57
CA HIS A 335 2.24 12.47 6.30
C HIS A 335 3.75 12.65 6.19
N THR A 336 4.27 13.03 5.00
CA THR A 336 5.69 13.33 4.81
C THR A 336 6.11 14.58 5.55
N ALA A 337 5.29 15.64 5.53
CA ALA A 337 5.56 16.86 6.25
C ALA A 337 5.72 16.59 7.76
N LEU A 338 4.76 15.88 8.35
CA LEU A 338 4.85 15.46 9.75
C LEU A 338 6.13 14.68 10.00
N ALA A 339 6.39 13.62 9.24
CA ALA A 339 7.54 12.74 9.47
C ALA A 339 8.89 13.47 9.44
N VAL A 340 9.09 14.40 8.52
CA VAL A 340 10.32 15.21 8.44
C VAL A 340 10.54 16.02 9.70
N PHE A 341 9.51 16.72 10.16
CA PHE A 341 9.59 17.54 11.37
C PHE A 341 9.58 16.69 12.63
N GLY A 342 8.80 15.62 12.68
CA GLY A 342 8.73 14.71 13.80
C GLY A 342 10.07 14.07 14.15
N CYS A 343 10.84 13.63 13.14
CA CYS A 343 12.20 13.13 13.34
C CYS A 343 13.12 14.17 14.01
N MET A 344 13.01 15.44 13.62
CA MET A 344 13.88 16.51 14.12
C MET A 344 13.40 17.12 15.44
N LEU A 345 12.12 17.05 15.73
CA LEU A 345 11.52 17.55 16.98
C LEU A 345 11.44 16.47 18.07
N GLY A 346 11.80 15.21 17.74
CA GLY A 346 11.90 14.12 18.70
C GLY A 346 10.59 13.43 19.04
N TYR A 347 9.58 13.52 18.18
CA TYR A 347 8.31 12.82 18.36
C TYR A 347 8.46 11.30 18.14
N SER A 348 7.69 10.53 18.89
CA SER A 348 7.71 9.07 18.83
C SER A 348 6.66 8.48 17.88
N SER A 349 5.62 9.25 17.58
CA SER A 349 4.54 8.84 16.67
C SER A 349 3.93 10.02 15.91
N ILE A 350 3.33 9.72 14.76
CA ILE A 350 2.57 10.72 13.99
C ILE A 350 1.37 11.26 14.80
N ALA A 351 0.73 10.42 15.59
CA ALA A 351 -0.38 10.86 16.44
C ALA A 351 0.06 11.86 17.51
N GLU A 352 1.26 11.69 18.08
CA GLU A 352 1.84 12.64 19.02
C GLU A 352 2.11 14.01 18.36
N GLU A 353 2.56 14.03 17.11
CA GLU A 353 2.78 15.26 16.33
C GLU A 353 1.48 16.05 16.13
N MET A 354 0.33 15.37 16.04
CA MET A 354 -0.97 16.02 15.89
C MET A 354 -1.42 16.82 17.13
N ASN A 355 -0.72 16.69 18.25
CA ASN A 355 -0.88 17.56 19.42
C ASN A 355 -0.08 18.88 19.31
N ASN A 356 0.76 19.02 18.29
CA ASN A 356 1.49 20.24 17.99
C ASN A 356 0.70 21.12 17.01
N GLU A 357 0.14 22.24 17.50
CA GLU A 357 -0.71 23.12 16.69
C GLU A 357 0.01 23.67 15.45
N GLN A 358 1.30 23.96 15.52
CA GLN A 358 2.06 24.49 14.38
C GLN A 358 2.22 23.44 13.27
N LEU A 359 2.47 22.18 13.63
CA LEU A 359 2.50 21.08 12.66
C LEU A 359 1.11 20.84 12.05
N VAL A 360 0.06 20.91 12.85
CA VAL A 360 -1.32 20.80 12.35
C VAL A 360 -1.65 21.95 11.40
N ARG A 361 -1.25 23.20 11.70
CA ARG A 361 -1.43 24.34 10.80
C ARG A 361 -0.64 24.17 9.51
N LEU A 362 0.61 23.67 9.59
CA LEU A 362 1.43 23.38 8.41
C LEU A 362 0.77 22.38 7.47
N ILE A 363 0.31 21.23 7.98
CA ILE A 363 -0.35 20.23 7.12
C ILE A 363 -1.69 20.70 6.58
N LYS A 364 -2.43 21.52 7.33
CA LYS A 364 -3.66 22.14 6.83
C LYS A 364 -3.36 23.12 5.70
N LYS A 365 -2.33 23.95 5.84
CA LYS A 365 -1.89 24.87 4.79
C LYS A 365 -1.52 24.12 3.51
N ILE A 366 -0.66 23.10 3.64
CA ILE A 366 -0.25 22.26 2.49
C ILE A 366 -1.47 21.61 1.83
N GLY A 367 -2.34 21.00 2.62
CA GLY A 367 -3.48 20.25 2.09
C GLY A 367 -4.55 21.14 1.47
N TYR A 368 -5.14 22.03 2.27
CA TYR A 368 -6.32 22.80 1.84
C TYR A 368 -5.98 24.00 0.95
N GLU A 369 -4.85 24.70 1.25
CA GLU A 369 -4.56 25.97 0.60
C GLU A 369 -3.65 25.80 -0.62
N GLU A 370 -2.72 24.82 -0.58
CA GLU A 370 -1.69 24.68 -1.61
C GLU A 370 -1.96 23.51 -2.57
N ALA A 371 -2.33 22.33 -2.09
CA ALA A 371 -2.51 21.15 -2.92
C ALA A 371 -3.94 21.01 -3.49
N LEU A 372 -4.99 21.16 -2.67
CA LEU A 372 -6.38 21.04 -3.13
C LEU A 372 -6.74 21.98 -4.29
N PRO A 373 -6.26 23.25 -4.37
CA PRO A 373 -6.61 24.16 -5.48
C PRO A 373 -6.12 23.71 -6.87
N VAL A 374 -5.23 22.72 -6.95
CA VAL A 374 -4.66 22.21 -8.21
C VAL A 374 -4.85 20.71 -8.38
N VAL A 375 -5.40 20.02 -7.39
CA VAL A 375 -5.73 18.59 -7.53
C VAL A 375 -6.98 18.42 -8.37
N GLU A 376 -6.96 17.46 -9.27
CA GLU A 376 -8.13 17.13 -10.06
C GLU A 376 -9.15 16.37 -9.20
N ASP A 377 -10.37 16.89 -9.12
CA ASP A 377 -11.46 16.26 -8.37
C ASP A 377 -11.96 15.01 -9.12
N PRO A 378 -11.81 13.80 -8.53
CA PRO A 378 -12.24 12.56 -9.16
C PRO A 378 -13.77 12.39 -9.22
N LYS A 379 -14.56 13.26 -8.58
CA LYS A 379 -16.03 13.26 -8.48
C LYS A 379 -16.66 12.11 -7.67
N ILE A 380 -16.00 10.96 -7.59
CA ILE A 380 -16.49 9.78 -6.85
C ILE A 380 -16.08 9.76 -5.37
N LEU A 381 -15.02 10.47 -5.03
CA LEU A 381 -14.57 10.74 -3.66
C LEU A 381 -14.33 12.24 -3.53
N ASN A 382 -14.95 12.87 -2.55
CA ASN A 382 -14.78 14.32 -2.34
C ASN A 382 -13.42 14.59 -1.68
N PRO A 383 -12.52 15.37 -2.31
CA PRO A 383 -11.17 15.60 -1.77
C PRO A 383 -11.18 16.30 -0.40
N VAL A 384 -12.13 17.21 -0.15
CA VAL A 384 -12.25 17.93 1.13
C VAL A 384 -12.68 16.98 2.23
N THR A 385 -13.66 16.11 1.98
CA THR A 385 -14.10 15.10 2.95
C THR A 385 -12.98 14.11 3.25
N PHE A 386 -12.22 13.72 2.23
CA PHE A 386 -11.10 12.80 2.41
C PHE A 386 -9.98 13.41 3.27
N ILE A 387 -9.56 14.65 2.98
CA ILE A 387 -8.51 15.32 3.77
C ILE A 387 -8.99 15.62 5.20
N ASP A 388 -10.27 15.92 5.40
CA ASP A 388 -10.89 16.08 6.72
C ASP A 388 -10.78 14.80 7.54
N GLU A 389 -11.10 13.65 6.95
CA GLU A 389 -10.95 12.35 7.61
C GLU A 389 -9.48 12.06 7.97
N VAL A 390 -8.54 12.36 7.06
CA VAL A 390 -7.11 12.18 7.30
C VAL A 390 -6.66 13.03 8.50
N ILE A 391 -6.96 14.32 8.52
CA ILE A 391 -6.46 15.25 9.55
C ILE A 391 -7.19 15.06 10.90
N LYS A 392 -8.50 14.78 10.87
CA LYS A 392 -9.32 14.74 12.10
C LYS A 392 -9.39 13.35 12.73
N THR A 393 -9.21 12.29 11.93
CA THR A 393 -9.47 10.91 12.37
C THR A 393 -8.27 10.00 12.26
N ARG A 394 -7.58 10.00 11.12
CA ARG A 394 -6.53 9.01 10.82
C ARG A 394 -5.19 9.38 11.46
N LEU A 395 -4.67 10.58 11.19
CA LEU A 395 -3.37 11.03 11.72
C LEU A 395 -3.36 11.13 13.26
N PRO A 396 -4.42 11.59 13.95
CA PRO A 396 -4.44 11.62 15.42
C PRO A 396 -4.66 10.27 16.09
N ASN A 397 -4.84 9.17 15.35
CA ASN A 397 -5.16 7.87 15.95
C ASN A 397 -3.96 7.24 16.66
N GLU A 398 -3.89 7.39 17.97
CA GLU A 398 -2.83 6.83 18.84
C GLU A 398 -2.79 5.29 18.82
N ASN A 399 -3.82 4.62 18.33
CA ASN A 399 -3.85 3.17 18.23
C ASN A 399 -3.14 2.67 16.95
N ILE A 400 -2.89 3.56 15.97
CA ILE A 400 -2.08 3.28 14.78
C ILE A 400 -0.63 3.65 15.09
N LEU A 401 0.20 2.63 15.33
CA LEU A 401 1.62 2.82 15.63
C LEU A 401 2.39 3.18 14.35
N ASP A 402 2.36 4.45 14.00
CA ASP A 402 3.11 5.00 12.88
C ASP A 402 4.17 6.00 13.38
N THR A 403 5.44 5.73 13.04
CA THR A 403 6.56 6.54 13.52
C THR A 403 7.09 7.48 12.44
N PRO A 404 7.54 8.70 12.80
CA PRO A 404 8.18 9.62 11.86
C PRO A 404 9.31 8.95 11.08
N GLN A 405 10.16 8.16 11.73
CA GLN A 405 11.31 7.48 11.11
C GLN A 405 10.89 6.49 10.03
N ARG A 406 9.79 5.73 10.25
CA ARG A 406 9.27 4.80 9.24
C ARG A 406 8.75 5.54 8.02
N ILE A 407 8.06 6.64 8.22
CA ILE A 407 7.50 7.45 7.12
C ILE A 407 8.59 8.20 6.37
N ALA A 408 9.65 8.64 7.06
CA ALA A 408 10.78 9.35 6.46
C ALA A 408 11.73 8.45 5.64
N THR A 409 11.53 7.13 5.62
CA THR A 409 12.28 6.22 4.72
C THR A 409 12.03 6.60 3.27
N ASP A 410 13.07 6.57 2.42
CA ASP A 410 13.01 6.85 0.98
C ASP A 410 12.37 8.22 0.63
N THR A 411 12.55 9.25 1.46
CA THR A 411 11.92 10.57 1.25
C THR A 411 12.40 11.23 -0.04
N SER A 412 13.66 11.04 -0.45
CA SER A 412 14.18 11.56 -1.73
C SER A 412 13.40 11.05 -2.95
N GLN A 413 12.85 9.82 -2.86
CA GLN A 413 12.03 9.20 -3.92
C GLN A 413 10.56 9.63 -3.85
N LYS A 414 10.13 10.16 -2.71
CA LYS A 414 8.74 10.54 -2.43
C LYS A 414 8.46 12.01 -2.76
N ILE A 415 9.41 12.90 -2.48
CA ILE A 415 9.28 14.36 -2.69
C ILE A 415 8.84 14.70 -4.11
N PRO A 416 9.45 14.14 -5.20
CA PRO A 416 9.07 14.48 -6.56
C PRO A 416 7.58 14.26 -6.84
N ILE A 417 7.03 13.19 -6.28
CA ILE A 417 5.64 12.80 -6.48
C ILE A 417 4.71 13.58 -5.56
N ARG A 418 5.07 13.71 -4.27
CA ARG A 418 4.20 14.25 -3.23
C ARG A 418 4.10 15.77 -3.22
N PHE A 419 5.17 16.45 -3.61
CA PHE A 419 5.24 17.92 -3.66
C PHE A 419 5.56 18.43 -5.06
N GLY A 420 6.50 17.78 -5.78
CA GLY A 420 6.88 18.17 -7.13
C GLY A 420 5.70 18.21 -8.10
N ASN A 421 4.79 17.27 -8.05
CA ASN A 421 3.58 17.27 -8.88
C ASN A 421 2.69 18.49 -8.61
N THR A 422 2.52 18.91 -7.37
CA THR A 422 1.77 20.12 -7.01
C THR A 422 2.47 21.36 -7.58
N ILE A 423 3.80 21.47 -7.43
CA ILE A 423 4.59 22.58 -8.00
C ILE A 423 4.46 22.61 -9.54
N CYS A 424 4.58 21.45 -10.22
CA CYS A 424 4.38 21.34 -11.65
C CYS A 424 3.00 21.83 -12.10
N ARG A 425 1.96 21.52 -11.33
CA ARG A 425 0.59 21.97 -11.59
C ARG A 425 0.48 23.50 -11.48
N TYR A 426 1.05 24.10 -10.43
CA TYR A 426 1.10 25.56 -10.30
C TYR A 426 1.75 26.20 -11.52
N LEU A 427 2.91 25.72 -11.93
CA LEU A 427 3.63 26.22 -13.11
C LEU A 427 2.80 26.06 -14.39
N SER A 428 2.20 24.90 -14.60
CA SER A 428 1.42 24.63 -15.83
C SER A 428 0.12 25.44 -15.91
N GLU A 429 -0.47 25.80 -14.77
CA GLU A 429 -1.67 26.63 -14.67
C GLU A 429 -1.35 28.13 -14.57
N GLY A 430 -0.09 28.52 -14.61
CA GLY A 430 0.35 29.92 -14.48
C GLY A 430 0.06 30.54 -13.12
N LYS A 431 -0.07 29.71 -12.07
CA LYS A 431 -0.24 30.15 -10.70
C LYS A 431 1.11 30.52 -10.09
N ASP A 432 1.07 31.47 -9.16
CA ASP A 432 2.24 31.94 -8.45
C ASP A 432 2.72 30.91 -7.42
N THR A 433 3.95 30.42 -7.61
CA THR A 433 4.61 29.46 -6.70
C THR A 433 5.03 30.09 -5.38
N ASP A 434 5.04 31.41 -5.27
CA ASP A 434 5.23 32.11 -3.99
C ASP A 434 4.14 31.79 -2.97
N ASN A 435 2.96 31.36 -3.42
CA ASN A 435 1.88 30.90 -2.56
C ASN A 435 2.13 29.50 -1.94
N LEU A 436 3.15 28.75 -2.41
CA LEU A 436 3.53 27.44 -1.88
C LEU A 436 4.46 27.55 -0.66
N GLU A 437 3.98 28.21 0.38
CA GLU A 437 4.76 28.47 1.59
C GLU A 437 4.98 27.23 2.45
N GLY A 438 3.92 26.45 2.70
CA GLY A 438 3.99 25.20 3.48
C GLY A 438 4.87 24.16 2.78
N ILE A 439 4.73 24.01 1.46
CA ILE A 439 5.60 23.13 0.65
C ILE A 439 7.05 23.61 0.74
N SER A 440 7.31 24.92 0.60
CA SER A 440 8.67 25.48 0.74
C SER A 440 9.29 25.17 2.11
N ILE A 441 8.50 25.25 3.19
CA ILE A 441 8.91 24.91 4.56
C ILE A 441 9.28 23.42 4.64
N VAL A 442 8.50 22.52 4.04
CA VAL A 442 8.79 21.08 4.08
C VAL A 442 10.03 20.74 3.27
N LEU A 443 10.21 21.33 2.10
CA LEU A 443 11.40 21.09 1.27
C LEU A 443 12.68 21.58 1.99
N ALA A 444 12.65 22.77 2.57
CA ALA A 444 13.73 23.29 3.40
C ALA A 444 13.97 22.43 4.67
N GLY A 445 12.89 22.00 5.30
CA GLY A 445 12.91 21.10 6.47
C GLY A 445 13.55 19.75 6.15
N TRP A 446 13.24 19.16 4.98
CA TRP A 446 13.89 17.93 4.56
C TRP A 446 15.40 18.12 4.27
N MET A 447 15.79 19.21 3.62
CA MET A 447 17.21 19.55 3.48
C MET A 447 17.89 19.70 4.86
N ARG A 448 17.20 20.30 5.83
CA ARG A 448 17.67 20.44 7.22
C ARG A 448 17.79 19.09 7.93
N TYR A 449 16.84 18.17 7.70
CA TYR A 449 16.87 16.79 8.23
C TYR A 449 18.12 16.04 7.78
N LEU A 450 18.55 16.20 6.52
CA LEU A 450 19.77 15.57 5.98
C LEU A 450 21.07 15.99 6.69
N LEU A 451 21.06 17.05 7.50
CA LEU A 451 22.21 17.39 8.37
C LEU A 451 22.39 16.41 9.55
N GLY A 452 21.44 15.49 9.77
CA GLY A 452 21.52 14.47 10.81
C GLY A 452 21.50 15.02 12.24
N LYS A 453 20.82 16.16 12.45
CA LYS A 453 20.72 16.82 13.76
C LYS A 453 19.29 17.22 14.08
N ASP A 454 18.90 17.09 15.34
CA ASP A 454 17.64 17.61 15.85
C ASP A 454 17.63 19.14 15.98
N ASP A 455 16.53 19.73 16.47
CA ASP A 455 16.40 21.17 16.65
C ASP A 455 17.29 21.75 17.76
N ASN A 456 17.80 20.89 18.66
CA ASN A 456 18.77 21.25 19.72
C ASN A 456 20.23 21.08 19.27
N GLY A 457 20.46 20.53 18.05
CA GLY A 457 21.78 20.25 17.50
C GLY A 457 22.37 18.90 17.88
N LEU A 458 21.58 18.01 18.53
CA LEU A 458 21.98 16.65 18.85
C LEU A 458 21.89 15.77 17.60
N THR A 459 22.79 14.80 17.49
CA THR A 459 22.81 13.87 16.35
C THR A 459 21.60 12.93 16.40
N ILE A 460 20.92 12.81 15.26
CA ILE A 460 19.83 11.85 15.04
C ILE A 460 20.22 10.83 13.97
N THR A 461 19.62 9.66 14.05
CA THR A 461 19.76 8.65 12.98
C THR A 461 18.80 8.98 11.85
N LEU A 462 19.35 9.14 10.63
CA LEU A 462 18.54 9.32 9.43
C LEU A 462 17.87 8.00 9.03
N SER A 463 16.66 8.10 8.55
CA SER A 463 15.95 6.95 7.98
C SER A 463 16.62 6.53 6.66
N PRO A 464 16.60 5.23 6.31
CA PRO A 464 17.19 4.74 5.07
C PRO A 464 16.64 5.48 3.83
N ASP A 465 17.54 5.88 2.94
CA ASP A 465 17.20 6.57 1.69
C ASP A 465 18.34 6.34 0.68
N PRO A 466 18.06 5.98 -0.57
CA PRO A 466 19.08 5.61 -1.56
C PRO A 466 20.02 6.75 -1.96
N LEU A 467 19.64 8.01 -1.75
CA LEU A 467 20.45 9.18 -2.10
C LEU A 467 21.26 9.78 -0.95
N LEU A 468 21.22 9.22 0.27
CA LEU A 468 21.92 9.79 1.43
C LEU A 468 23.41 9.96 1.19
N GLU A 469 24.09 8.95 0.65
CA GLU A 469 25.54 9.00 0.41
C GLU A 469 25.93 10.15 -0.54
N GLU A 470 25.08 10.44 -1.51
CA GLU A 470 25.28 11.51 -2.49
C GLU A 470 24.91 12.89 -1.91
N LEU A 471 23.75 13.00 -1.25
CA LEU A 471 23.16 14.27 -0.84
C LEU A 471 23.81 14.86 0.42
N ILE A 472 24.16 14.05 1.41
CA ILE A 472 24.70 14.54 2.68
C ILE A 472 25.96 15.38 2.50
N PRO A 473 26.96 15.02 1.67
CA PRO A 473 28.13 15.86 1.47
C PRO A 473 27.80 17.22 0.82
N VAL A 474 26.83 17.26 -0.09
CA VAL A 474 26.41 18.49 -0.77
C VAL A 474 25.67 19.40 0.19
N ILE A 475 24.72 18.87 0.94
CA ILE A 475 23.94 19.62 1.95
C ILE A 475 24.85 20.19 3.04
N ASN A 476 25.84 19.43 3.50
CA ASN A 476 26.81 19.92 4.51
C ASN A 476 27.63 21.12 4.01
N ARG A 477 28.09 21.10 2.76
CA ARG A 477 28.78 22.26 2.16
C ARG A 477 27.84 23.46 2.01
N ALA A 478 26.61 23.23 1.52
CA ALA A 478 25.58 24.25 1.42
C ALA A 478 25.27 24.90 2.78
N ALA A 479 25.20 24.09 3.84
CA ALA A 479 24.99 24.56 5.21
C ALA A 479 26.15 25.44 5.73
N GLN A 480 27.37 25.22 5.23
CA GLN A 480 28.55 26.02 5.55
C GLN A 480 28.65 27.30 4.69
N GLY A 481 27.69 27.54 3.79
CA GLY A 481 27.62 28.75 2.97
C GLY A 481 28.17 28.61 1.56
N ASP A 482 28.46 27.38 1.10
CA ASP A 482 28.84 27.13 -0.29
C ASP A 482 27.62 27.32 -1.21
N VAL A 483 27.65 28.42 -1.96
CA VAL A 483 26.58 28.83 -2.88
C VAL A 483 26.41 27.80 -4.02
N SER A 484 27.53 27.27 -4.53
CA SER A 484 27.51 26.29 -5.63
C SER A 484 26.83 24.98 -5.21
N SER A 485 27.11 24.48 -4.00
CA SER A 485 26.45 23.32 -3.45
C SER A 485 24.94 23.58 -3.20
N MET A 486 24.58 24.78 -2.74
CA MET A 486 23.18 25.16 -2.55
C MET A 486 22.42 25.20 -3.90
N GLU A 487 22.97 25.84 -4.91
CA GLU A 487 22.37 25.87 -6.25
C GLU A 487 22.27 24.47 -6.84
N SER A 488 23.31 23.67 -6.71
CA SER A 488 23.35 22.28 -7.19
C SER A 488 22.20 21.44 -6.62
N ILE A 489 21.88 21.57 -5.33
CA ILE A 489 20.79 20.82 -4.71
C ILE A 489 19.42 21.33 -5.17
N LEU A 490 19.22 22.66 -5.22
CA LEU A 490 17.94 23.26 -5.61
C LEU A 490 17.55 22.96 -7.07
N ARG A 491 18.51 22.64 -7.94
CA ARG A 491 18.29 22.26 -9.34
C ARG A 491 18.01 20.76 -9.55
N ARG A 492 18.00 19.94 -8.49
CA ARG A 492 17.79 18.48 -8.57
C ARG A 492 16.34 18.13 -8.90
N LYS A 493 16.04 18.04 -10.20
CA LYS A 493 14.71 17.63 -10.69
C LYS A 493 14.33 16.19 -10.29
N ASP A 494 15.30 15.32 -10.17
CA ASP A 494 15.13 13.93 -9.72
C ASP A 494 14.74 13.85 -8.22
N VAL A 495 15.11 14.86 -7.43
CA VAL A 495 14.80 14.97 -5.99
C VAL A 495 13.51 15.77 -5.75
N PHE A 496 13.33 16.91 -6.42
CA PHE A 496 12.21 17.81 -6.17
C PHE A 496 11.07 17.70 -7.20
N GLY A 497 11.28 16.97 -8.29
CA GLY A 497 10.34 16.90 -9.42
C GLY A 497 10.45 18.09 -10.37
N VAL A 498 11.05 19.19 -9.92
CA VAL A 498 11.31 20.44 -10.67
C VAL A 498 12.68 21.00 -10.31
N ASP A 499 13.19 21.92 -11.13
CA ASP A 499 14.25 22.83 -10.73
C ASP A 499 13.62 23.94 -9.89
N LEU A 500 13.92 23.97 -8.58
CA LEU A 500 13.31 24.94 -7.66
C LEU A 500 13.71 26.40 -7.96
N ILE A 501 14.87 26.62 -8.58
CA ILE A 501 15.31 27.97 -8.98
C ILE A 501 14.48 28.44 -10.18
N ASP A 502 14.36 27.59 -11.21
CA ASP A 502 13.54 27.91 -12.39
C ASP A 502 12.04 28.01 -12.03
N ALA A 503 11.59 27.30 -10.99
CA ALA A 503 10.23 27.38 -10.45
C ALA A 503 9.96 28.63 -9.59
N GLY A 504 10.97 29.50 -9.38
CA GLY A 504 10.82 30.70 -8.53
C GLY A 504 10.86 30.46 -7.02
N MET A 505 11.04 29.21 -6.56
CA MET A 505 11.00 28.83 -5.14
C MET A 505 12.38 28.80 -4.47
N GLY A 506 13.47 28.85 -5.25
CA GLY A 506 14.84 28.62 -4.78
C GLY A 506 15.26 29.53 -3.63
N ASP A 507 15.02 30.84 -3.74
CA ASP A 507 15.43 31.83 -2.72
C ASP A 507 14.64 31.64 -1.42
N LYS A 508 13.33 31.39 -1.48
CA LYS A 508 12.48 31.10 -0.33
C LYS A 508 12.93 29.84 0.41
N VAL A 509 13.14 28.74 -0.30
CA VAL A 509 13.60 27.46 0.29
C VAL A 509 14.98 27.64 0.95
N LYS A 510 15.89 28.35 0.29
CA LYS A 510 17.23 28.68 0.82
C LYS A 510 17.16 29.54 2.09
N GLU A 511 16.31 30.56 2.10
CA GLU A 511 16.12 31.43 3.27
C GLU A 511 15.61 30.62 4.46
N ILE A 512 14.54 29.82 4.27
CA ILE A 512 13.94 28.98 5.30
C ILE A 512 14.96 27.95 5.82
N PHE A 513 15.69 27.27 4.93
CA PHE A 513 16.76 26.34 5.31
C PHE A 513 17.83 27.03 6.20
N ASN A 514 18.25 28.25 5.85
CA ASN A 514 19.23 28.99 6.62
C ASN A 514 18.71 29.37 8.01
N LYS A 515 17.43 29.74 8.13
CA LYS A 515 16.79 30.00 9.45
C LYS A 515 16.74 28.74 10.30
N MET A 516 16.43 27.57 9.70
CA MET A 516 16.33 26.29 10.42
C MET A 516 17.67 25.72 10.91
N LYS A 517 18.81 26.19 10.41
CA LYS A 517 20.13 25.72 10.86
C LYS A 517 20.49 26.18 12.29
N ALA A 518 19.93 27.28 12.77
CA ALA A 518 20.18 27.79 14.11
C ALA A 518 19.58 26.85 15.18
N PRO A 519 20.12 26.86 16.41
CA PRO A 519 19.50 26.20 17.56
C PRO A 519 18.04 26.67 17.75
N ASN A 520 17.11 25.75 17.95
CA ASN A 520 15.66 26.00 17.95
C ASN A 520 15.14 26.67 16.66
N GLY A 521 15.87 26.55 15.55
CA GLY A 521 15.55 27.20 14.29
C GLY A 521 14.30 26.65 13.67
N ILE A 522 14.03 25.35 13.83
CA ILE A 522 12.83 24.70 13.32
C ILE A 522 11.59 25.25 14.03
N LYS A 523 11.59 25.29 15.36
CA LYS A 523 10.48 25.87 16.15
C LYS A 523 10.25 27.33 15.82
N LYS A 524 11.33 28.14 15.66
CA LYS A 524 11.22 29.53 15.26
C LYS A 524 10.59 29.72 13.90
N VAL A 525 11.00 28.93 12.90
CA VAL A 525 10.40 28.97 11.56
C VAL A 525 8.93 28.56 11.61
N LEU A 526 8.60 27.49 12.33
CA LEU A 526 7.21 27.09 12.49
C LEU A 526 6.38 28.19 13.18
N SER A 527 6.89 28.86 14.22
CA SER A 527 6.21 29.99 14.84
C SER A 527 6.07 31.19 13.90
N GLU A 528 7.10 31.54 13.15
CA GLU A 528 7.09 32.67 12.23
C GLU A 528 6.04 32.51 11.12
N TYR A 529 5.95 31.30 10.54
CA TYR A 529 5.09 31.04 9.38
C TYR A 529 3.71 30.50 9.74
N MET A 530 3.59 29.76 10.85
CA MET A 530 2.33 29.11 11.27
C MET A 530 1.66 29.84 12.45
N GLY A 531 2.28 30.90 12.98
CA GLY A 531 1.82 31.65 14.14
C GLY A 531 2.27 31.04 15.47
N GLU A 532 2.27 31.84 16.52
CA GLU A 532 2.59 31.39 17.88
C GLU A 532 1.48 30.44 18.38
N THR A 533 1.86 29.48 19.22
CA THR A 533 0.90 28.65 19.98
C THR A 533 0.31 29.48 21.10
N GLU A 534 -1.01 29.48 21.30
CA GLU A 534 -1.69 30.11 22.44
C GLU A 534 -1.33 29.46 23.77
#